data_07d34f20b15d7e327fbfdbe45c277479
#
_entry.id   07d34f20b15d7e327fbfdbe45c277479
#
_cell.length_a   1.000
_cell.length_b   1.000
_cell.length_c   1.000
_cell.angle_alpha   90.00
_cell.angle_beta   90.00
_cell.angle_gamma   90.00
#
_symmetry.space_group_name_H-M   'P 1'
#
loop_
_entity.id
_entity.type
_entity.pdbx_description
1 polymer ?
#
loop_
_entity_poly.entity_id
_entity_poly.type
_entity_poly.pdbx_seq_one_letter_code
_entity_poly.pdbx_strand_id
1 'polypeptide(L)'
;MKLNTIGFIGLGLIGGSIARKIKQVHPDTVIMAYMRTRSTLEEAKADGIVDIILDGVDETLRACDMIILCTPVSFNESYLKAIRPFIKPGCFVTDV
;
A
#
# COMPACT_ATOMS: atom_id res chain seq x y z
N MET A 1 16.63 6.53 -4.80
CA MET A 1 15.71 5.39 -4.75
C MET A 1 14.63 5.54 -5.80
N LYS A 2 14.39 4.51 -6.56
CA LYS A 2 13.35 4.54 -7.59
C LYS A 2 12.11 3.82 -7.06
N LEU A 3 11.00 4.53 -6.96
CA LEU A 3 9.75 3.98 -6.43
C LEU A 3 8.82 3.56 -7.58
N ASN A 4 9.01 2.34 -8.06
CA ASN A 4 8.20 1.78 -9.15
C ASN A 4 6.89 1.18 -8.64
N THR A 5 6.91 0.60 -7.44
CA THR A 5 5.76 -0.09 -6.86
C THR A 5 5.64 0.26 -5.39
N ILE A 6 4.48 0.74 -4.99
CA ILE A 6 4.22 1.14 -3.61
C ILE A 6 3.01 0.36 -3.11
N GLY A 7 3.16 -0.27 -1.94
CA GLY A 7 2.08 -0.99 -1.28
C GLY A 7 1.51 -0.20 -0.11
N PHE A 8 0.19 -0.21 0.03
CA PHE A 8 -0.50 0.39 1.16
C PHE A 8 -1.18 -0.70 1.98
N ILE A 9 -0.90 -0.74 3.27
CA ILE A 9 -1.62 -1.59 4.22
C ILE A 9 -2.59 -0.68 4.96
N GLY A 10 -3.87 -0.80 4.62
CA GLY A 10 -4.85 0.23 4.97
C GLY A 10 -4.74 1.40 4.02
N LEU A 11 -5.83 2.04 3.69
CA LEU A 11 -5.80 3.21 2.81
C LEU A 11 -6.34 4.44 3.54
N GLY A 12 -7.61 4.42 3.98
CA GLY A 12 -8.19 5.52 4.74
C GLY A 12 -8.12 6.86 4.03
N LEU A 13 -8.39 7.92 4.77
CA LEU A 13 -8.33 9.28 4.23
C LEU A 13 -6.90 9.72 3.93
N ILE A 14 -6.00 9.48 4.87
CA ILE A 14 -4.59 9.90 4.72
C ILE A 14 -3.90 9.07 3.64
N GLY A 15 -4.06 7.75 3.69
CA GLY A 15 -3.47 6.86 2.69
C GLY A 15 -4.01 7.14 1.30
N GLY A 16 -5.32 7.36 1.17
CA GLY A 16 -5.94 7.71 -0.10
C GLY A 16 -5.42 9.01 -0.67
N SER A 17 -5.21 10.02 0.17
CA SER A 17 -4.64 11.29 -0.26
C SER A 17 -3.21 11.14 -0.75
N ILE A 18 -2.40 10.35 -0.05
CA ILE A 18 -1.02 10.08 -0.45
C ILE A 18 -1.00 9.34 -1.78
N ALA A 19 -1.81 8.30 -1.92
CA ALA A 19 -1.86 7.50 -3.15
C ALA A 19 -2.30 8.36 -4.34
N ARG A 20 -3.31 9.20 -4.15
CA ARG A 20 -3.79 10.11 -5.19
C ARG A 20 -2.69 11.07 -5.62
N LYS A 21 -1.94 11.63 -4.67
CA LYS A 21 -0.85 12.55 -4.99
C LYS A 21 0.27 11.84 -5.76
N ILE A 22 0.60 10.63 -5.36
CA ILE A 22 1.61 9.84 -6.07
C ILE A 22 1.19 9.63 -7.52
N LYS A 23 -0.07 9.26 -7.76
CA LYS A 23 -0.56 9.07 -9.12
C LYS A 23 -0.56 10.36 -9.94
N GLN A 24 -0.79 11.50 -9.32
CA GLN A 24 -0.73 12.80 -10.01
C GLN A 24 0.69 13.15 -10.45
N VAL A 25 1.66 12.89 -9.59
CA VAL A 25 3.07 13.27 -9.83
C VAL A 25 3.82 12.18 -10.59
N HIS A 26 3.51 10.91 -10.30
CA HIS A 26 4.18 9.75 -10.89
C HIS A 26 3.14 8.75 -11.40
N PRO A 27 2.46 9.04 -12.52
CA PRO A 27 1.37 8.19 -13.00
C PRO A 27 1.77 6.76 -13.35
N ASP A 28 3.06 6.52 -13.60
CA ASP A 28 3.57 5.18 -13.94
C ASP A 28 3.86 4.32 -12.72
N THR A 29 3.82 4.89 -11.51
CA THR A 29 4.02 4.13 -10.29
C THR A 29 2.84 3.18 -10.08
N VAL A 30 3.14 1.90 -9.84
CA VAL A 30 2.11 0.91 -9.54
C VAL A 30 1.77 1.00 -8.06
N ILE A 31 0.48 1.16 -7.75
CA ILE A 31 0.00 1.19 -6.36
C ILE A 31 -0.82 -0.06 -6.11
N MET A 32 -0.42 -0.83 -5.11
CA MET A 32 -1.21 -1.94 -4.61
C MET A 32 -1.64 -1.65 -3.18
N ALA A 33 -2.81 -2.13 -2.79
CA ALA A 33 -3.35 -1.83 -1.48
C ALA A 33 -4.13 -3.00 -0.91
N TYR A 34 -4.05 -3.15 0.39
CA TYR A 34 -4.86 -4.06 1.17
C TYR A 34 -5.58 -3.28 2.27
N MET A 35 -6.85 -3.54 2.46
CA MET A 35 -7.56 -3.11 3.66
C MET A 35 -8.74 -4.05 3.91
N ARG A 36 -9.26 -4.01 5.13
CA ARG A 36 -10.35 -4.91 5.54
C ARG A 36 -11.65 -4.62 4.79
N THR A 37 -11.90 -3.36 4.43
CA THR A 37 -13.10 -2.96 3.71
C THR A 37 -12.82 -2.92 2.21
N ARG A 38 -13.17 -4.00 1.53
CA ARG A 38 -12.86 -4.15 0.10
C ARG A 38 -13.57 -3.12 -0.77
N SER A 39 -14.78 -2.69 -0.39
CA SER A 39 -15.52 -1.69 -1.18
C SER A 39 -14.74 -0.38 -1.34
N THR A 40 -14.01 0.04 -0.32
CA THR A 40 -13.16 1.23 -0.40
C THR A 40 -12.04 1.03 -1.42
N LEU A 41 -11.45 -0.15 -1.46
CA LEU A 41 -10.40 -0.47 -2.45
C LEU A 41 -10.95 -0.50 -3.88
N GLU A 42 -12.16 -1.00 -4.05
CA GLU A 42 -12.79 -1.05 -5.36
C GLU A 42 -13.09 0.36 -5.89
N GLU A 43 -13.55 1.26 -5.02
CA GLU A 43 -13.74 2.66 -5.39
C GLU A 43 -12.42 3.32 -5.78
N ALA A 44 -11.36 3.09 -5.00
CA ALA A 44 -10.05 3.64 -5.29
C ALA A 44 -9.49 3.10 -6.60
N LYS A 45 -9.76 1.84 -6.92
CA LYS A 45 -9.36 1.26 -8.20
C LYS A 45 -10.13 1.87 -9.36
N ALA A 46 -11.43 2.07 -9.20
CA ALA A 46 -12.26 2.71 -10.21
C ALA A 46 -11.81 4.15 -10.47
N ASP A 47 -11.33 4.84 -9.44
CA ASP A 47 -10.82 6.21 -9.55
C ASP A 47 -9.39 6.28 -10.08
N GLY A 48 -8.75 5.13 -10.36
CA GLY A 48 -7.38 5.09 -10.86
C GLY A 48 -6.31 5.34 -9.83
N ILE A 49 -6.66 5.30 -8.54
CA ILE A 49 -5.71 5.54 -7.43
C ILE A 49 -4.96 4.26 -7.08
N VAL A 50 -5.65 3.11 -7.14
CA VAL A 50 -5.09 1.80 -6.84
C VAL A 50 -5.09 0.96 -8.10
N ASP A 51 -3.96 0.36 -8.43
CA ASP A 51 -3.83 -0.51 -9.60
C ASP A 51 -4.12 -1.96 -9.27
N ILE A 52 -3.71 -2.41 -8.10
CA ILE A 52 -3.83 -3.81 -7.68
C ILE A 52 -4.47 -3.86 -6.29
N ILE A 53 -5.57 -4.59 -6.17
CA ILE A 53 -6.22 -4.86 -4.88
C ILE A 53 -5.65 -6.16 -4.34
N LEU A 54 -5.09 -6.13 -3.13
CA LEU A 54 -4.59 -7.32 -2.46
C LEU A 54 -5.70 -7.96 -1.64
N ASP A 55 -5.79 -9.29 -1.71
CA ASP A 55 -6.76 -10.05 -0.91
C ASP A 55 -6.28 -10.25 0.53
N GLY A 56 -5.01 -10.04 0.77
CA GLY A 56 -4.40 -10.19 2.08
C GLY A 56 -2.95 -9.78 2.03
N VAL A 57 -2.26 -10.00 3.14
CA VAL A 57 -0.82 -9.79 3.21
C VAL A 57 -0.15 -11.05 2.70
N ASP A 58 0.43 -10.99 1.50
CA ASP A 58 1.02 -12.15 0.86
C ASP A 58 2.28 -11.79 0.07
N GLU A 59 2.77 -12.76 -0.70
CA GLU A 59 4.01 -12.63 -1.46
C GLU A 59 3.97 -11.56 -2.56
N THR A 60 2.79 -11.07 -2.94
CA THR A 60 2.67 -10.00 -3.92
C THR A 60 3.40 -8.74 -3.43
N LEU A 61 3.51 -8.56 -2.11
CA LEU A 61 4.22 -7.44 -1.51
C LEU A 61 5.72 -7.43 -1.84
N ARG A 62 6.29 -8.54 -2.29
CA ARG A 62 7.71 -8.58 -2.67
C ARG A 62 8.05 -7.66 -3.83
N ALA A 63 7.06 -7.27 -4.62
CA ALA A 63 7.26 -6.32 -5.71
C ALA A 63 7.42 -4.88 -5.21
N CYS A 64 7.07 -4.60 -3.96
CA CYS A 64 7.05 -3.24 -3.44
C CYS A 64 8.44 -2.70 -3.14
N ASP A 65 8.68 -1.49 -3.59
CA ASP A 65 9.87 -0.71 -3.24
C ASP A 65 9.64 0.06 -1.93
N MET A 66 8.38 0.34 -1.63
CA MET A 66 7.96 1.01 -0.41
C MET A 66 6.62 0.45 0.05
N ILE A 67 6.45 0.29 1.35
CA ILE A 67 5.17 -0.11 1.94
C ILE A 67 4.80 0.95 2.98
N ILE A 68 3.60 1.49 2.87
CA ILE A 68 3.07 2.52 3.77
C ILE A 68 1.96 1.92 4.60
N LEU A 69 2.12 1.97 5.93
CA LEU A 69 1.11 1.49 6.87
C LEU A 69 0.19 2.64 7.24
N CYS A 70 -1.08 2.51 6.86
CA CYS A 70 -2.11 3.51 7.13
C CYS A 70 -3.21 2.95 8.02
N THR A 71 -2.84 2.03 8.90
CA THR A 71 -3.76 1.42 9.87
C THR A 71 -3.66 2.13 11.21
N PRO A 72 -4.67 1.98 12.09
CA PRO A 72 -4.55 2.52 13.44
C PRO A 72 -3.29 2.00 14.13
N VAL A 73 -2.65 2.86 14.93
CA VAL A 73 -1.38 2.56 15.60
C VAL A 73 -1.41 1.22 16.33
N SER A 74 -2.55 0.88 16.95
CA SER A 74 -2.72 -0.38 17.68
C SER A 74 -2.57 -1.62 16.81
N PHE A 75 -2.72 -1.50 15.50
CA PHE A 75 -2.58 -2.63 14.56
C PHE A 75 -1.26 -2.64 13.80
N ASN A 76 -0.50 -1.54 13.84
CA ASN A 76 0.73 -1.42 13.04
C ASN A 76 1.74 -2.51 13.38
N GLU A 77 1.90 -2.85 14.65
CA GLU A 77 2.85 -3.90 15.05
C GLU A 77 2.48 -5.26 14.46
N SER A 78 1.20 -5.60 14.50
CA SER A 78 0.72 -6.85 13.91
C SER A 78 0.97 -6.90 12.41
N TYR A 79 0.72 -5.80 11.71
CA TYR A 79 0.95 -5.75 10.28
C TYR A 79 2.44 -5.75 9.93
N LEU A 80 3.28 -5.10 10.74
CA LEU A 80 4.73 -5.16 10.54
C LEU A 80 5.23 -6.61 10.61
N LYS A 81 4.73 -7.38 11.58
CA LYS A 81 5.08 -8.80 11.68
C LYS A 81 4.56 -9.60 10.49
N ALA A 82 3.35 -9.31 10.04
CA ALA A 82 2.71 -10.04 8.95
C ALA A 82 3.42 -9.81 7.61
N ILE A 83 3.90 -8.60 7.35
CA ILE A 83 4.56 -8.27 6.08
C ILE A 83 6.02 -8.69 6.03
N ARG A 84 6.66 -8.87 7.18
CA ARG A 84 8.11 -9.13 7.26
C ARG A 84 8.58 -10.27 6.34
N PRO A 85 7.90 -11.43 6.26
CA PRO A 85 8.35 -12.51 5.39
C PRO A 85 8.31 -12.17 3.90
N PHE A 86 7.59 -11.12 3.52
CA PHE A 86 7.33 -10.77 2.13
C PHE A 86 8.07 -9.51 1.66
N ILE A 87 8.82 -8.85 2.55
CA ILE A 87 9.56 -7.64 2.20
C ILE A 87 10.85 -8.01 1.48
N LYS A 88 11.05 -7.48 0.27
CA LYS A 88 12.30 -7.69 -0.45
C LYS A 88 13.41 -6.81 0.14
N PRO A 89 14.70 -7.18 -0.05
CA PRO A 89 15.81 -6.32 0.34
C PRO A 89 15.68 -4.95 -0.33
N GLY A 90 15.90 -3.89 0.43
CA GLY A 90 15.82 -2.53 -0.08
C GLY A 90 14.43 -1.91 -0.03
N CYS A 91 13.41 -2.67 0.37
CA CYS A 91 12.08 -2.11 0.54
C CYS A 91 12.04 -1.19 1.76
N PHE A 92 11.50 0.01 1.58
CA PHE A 92 11.34 0.99 2.64
C PHE A 92 9.93 0.83 3.24
N VAL A 93 9.85 0.70 4.57
CA VAL A 93 8.56 0.57 5.26
C VAL A 93 8.39 1.77 6.19
N THR A 94 7.24 2.43 6.07
CA THR A 94 6.93 3.59 6.90
C THR A 94 5.48 3.56 7.34
N ASP A 95 5.12 4.42 8.29
CA ASP A 95 3.73 4.59 8.72
C ASP A 95 3.34 6.07 8.69
N VAL A 96 2.07 6.34 8.81
CA VAL A 96 1.53 7.70 8.86
C VAL A 96 0.71 7.93 10.12
#